data_422a8093c607075a6329e541ce63e981
#
_entry.id   422a8093c607075a6329e541ce63e981
#
_cell.length_a   1.000
_cell.length_b   1.000
_cell.length_c   1.000
_cell.angle_alpha   90.00
_cell.angle_beta   90.00
_cell.angle_gamma   90.00
#
_symmetry.space_group_name_H-M   'P 1'
#
loop_
_entity.id
_entity.type
_entity.pdbx_description
1 polymer ?
#
loop_
_entity_poly.entity_id
_entity_poly.type
_entity_poly.pdbx_seq_one_letter_code
_entity_poly.pdbx_strand_id
1 'polypeptide(L)'
;MEIQYDNFLHYSTRLLMSDALGDIYVELSKQKSANSRFMFTRALLRKHKMLVTTLDVDIEYNHPILSTSLRQNGNAFFKAKLYAVAADMYTKSLTGSDPSAECYALAMANRSAAHFHMGQYEHCLEDARCALVSDNYPSKLTYKLYERAGHAERMLGLFERAKESYAVCLTRLDESDMSAETKRKFKVAIEMVAAECEELMAVQKRTMKTSAVEHLVGGKNKNIPALSAFVELKMSKNMGRGVFATRDINPGDVVAIDEPYICGPFSNTTSVCHYNGCLKFEIALLRCPKCFLVYYCNKDCMNKDYKDGHHLECPIMHLIKSTPGITKINQLAMKWFLKAYIKMGLKKYYSIVDNFSESKIDPITRGFDEIGQYKSDNFLTAYSLDCNENKISMDVLFFFNCIAVDMLHYLTLSGLIIPECYIGTVGASLVRILTVLDLNSRKLNVNAPSVSYRIDRQLSTPFALTLYPTISLFNHSCDANIKRSGEISDRIRVMKAVQPIPKGTQLYCTYGIMFHIHDKESRQRVCNDRFNFKCYCEPCIKNWPTFLCMEIKLSTLNILNSSMEDTVASECIKFVEFSELVEPKDHVQHLNYLYSFIKLLYANVRRPFRLYEDCLKMISNAHSISTKNTISLYEHP
;
A
#
# COMPACT_ATOMS: atom_id res chain seq x y z
N MET A 1 6.77 -15.15 -0.59
CA MET A 1 6.98 -16.58 -0.31
C MET A 1 7.75 -16.81 0.98
N GLU A 2 8.84 -16.10 1.29
CA GLU A 2 9.59 -16.29 2.56
C GLU A 2 8.76 -16.04 3.83
N ILE A 3 7.87 -15.04 3.83
CA ILE A 3 7.01 -14.73 4.99
C ILE A 3 5.92 -15.79 5.25
N GLN A 4 5.52 -16.55 4.22
CA GLN A 4 4.55 -17.65 4.37
C GLN A 4 5.18 -18.91 4.96
N TYR A 5 6.46 -19.15 4.72
CA TYR A 5 7.13 -20.39 5.15
C TYR A 5 7.36 -20.44 6.67
N ASP A 6 7.81 -19.34 7.28
CA ASP A 6 8.03 -19.27 8.75
C ASP A 6 6.71 -19.41 9.53
N ASN A 7 5.62 -18.92 8.95
CA ASN A 7 4.29 -18.94 9.55
C ASN A 7 3.62 -20.32 9.44
N PHE A 8 3.87 -21.03 8.34
CA PHE A 8 3.47 -22.42 8.15
C PHE A 8 4.17 -23.34 9.15
N LEU A 9 5.44 -23.05 9.46
CA LEU A 9 6.24 -23.82 10.41
C LEU A 9 5.61 -23.85 11.82
N HIS A 10 4.96 -22.78 12.27
CA HIS A 10 4.35 -22.71 13.59
C HIS A 10 3.21 -23.72 13.79
N TYR A 11 2.24 -23.77 12.86
CA TYR A 11 1.15 -24.74 12.96
C TYR A 11 1.62 -26.16 12.64
N SER A 12 2.47 -26.31 11.63
CA SER A 12 3.00 -27.61 11.22
C SER A 12 3.87 -28.22 12.30
N THR A 13 4.76 -27.48 12.96
CA THR A 13 5.64 -28.02 14.01
C THR A 13 4.84 -28.49 15.22
N ARG A 14 3.82 -27.74 15.65
CA ARG A 14 2.97 -28.16 16.78
C ARG A 14 2.09 -29.37 16.46
N LEU A 15 1.57 -29.48 15.23
CA LEU A 15 0.75 -30.60 14.78
C LEU A 15 1.59 -31.82 14.41
N LEU A 16 2.82 -31.61 13.86
CA LEU A 16 3.79 -32.70 13.59
C LEU A 16 4.21 -33.46 14.86
N MET A 17 4.17 -32.80 16.02
CA MET A 17 4.46 -33.47 17.31
C MET A 17 3.31 -34.38 17.79
N SER A 18 2.14 -34.33 17.16
CA SER A 18 0.95 -35.05 17.59
C SER A 18 0.32 -35.99 16.55
N ASP A 19 0.26 -35.59 15.27
CA ASP A 19 -0.35 -36.35 14.19
C ASP A 19 0.43 -36.13 12.88
N ALA A 20 0.45 -37.11 11.99
CA ALA A 20 1.10 -36.92 10.69
C ALA A 20 0.35 -35.88 9.85
N LEU A 21 1.01 -34.81 9.44
CA LEU A 21 0.40 -33.73 8.61
C LEU A 21 -0.25 -34.27 7.33
N GLY A 22 0.31 -35.35 6.77
CA GLY A 22 -0.24 -36.02 5.59
C GLY A 22 -1.67 -36.52 5.83
N ASP A 23 -1.94 -37.10 7.01
CA ASP A 23 -3.27 -37.60 7.35
C ASP A 23 -4.26 -36.44 7.53
N ILE A 24 -3.81 -35.32 8.12
CA ILE A 24 -4.63 -34.11 8.25
C ILE A 24 -5.03 -33.57 6.87
N TYR A 25 -4.12 -33.51 5.90
CA TYR A 25 -4.43 -33.05 4.55
C TYR A 25 -5.38 -34.00 3.81
N VAL A 26 -5.23 -35.31 4.01
CA VAL A 26 -6.16 -36.31 3.48
C VAL A 26 -7.55 -36.11 4.07
N GLU A 27 -7.66 -35.95 5.38
CA GLU A 27 -8.97 -35.73 6.03
C GLU A 27 -9.57 -34.37 5.62
N LEU A 28 -8.77 -33.31 5.50
CA LEU A 28 -9.23 -32.00 5.01
C LEU A 28 -9.77 -32.12 3.55
N SER A 29 -9.09 -32.88 2.70
CA SER A 29 -9.50 -33.10 1.30
C SER A 29 -10.83 -33.82 1.15
N LYS A 30 -11.20 -34.65 2.12
CA LYS A 30 -12.52 -35.33 2.18
C LYS A 30 -13.66 -34.36 2.50
N GLN A 31 -13.36 -33.18 3.04
CA GLN A 31 -14.37 -32.18 3.40
C GLN A 31 -14.92 -31.49 2.14
N LYS A 32 -16.18 -31.79 1.79
CA LYS A 32 -16.80 -31.39 0.51
C LYS A 32 -17.11 -29.89 0.39
N SER A 33 -17.23 -29.17 1.50
CA SER A 33 -17.58 -27.74 1.51
C SER A 33 -16.56 -26.90 2.28
N ALA A 34 -16.49 -25.60 1.97
CA ALA A 34 -15.65 -24.66 2.71
C ALA A 34 -16.05 -24.62 4.21
N ASN A 35 -17.35 -24.68 4.50
CA ASN A 35 -17.87 -24.75 5.86
C ASN A 35 -17.37 -26.01 6.59
N SER A 36 -17.46 -27.20 5.98
CA SER A 36 -16.98 -28.44 6.61
C SER A 36 -15.46 -28.43 6.79
N ARG A 37 -14.68 -27.86 5.86
CA ARG A 37 -13.22 -27.69 6.02
C ARG A 37 -12.88 -26.78 7.21
N PHE A 38 -13.56 -25.66 7.34
CA PHE A 38 -13.38 -24.75 8.48
C PHE A 38 -13.74 -25.44 9.81
N MET A 39 -14.89 -26.11 9.89
CA MET A 39 -15.32 -26.79 11.12
C MET A 39 -14.39 -27.94 11.51
N PHE A 40 -13.88 -28.70 10.55
CA PHE A 40 -12.85 -29.72 10.76
C PHE A 40 -11.60 -29.11 11.37
N THR A 41 -11.06 -28.03 10.78
CA THR A 41 -9.86 -27.36 11.28
C THR A 41 -10.10 -26.78 12.68
N ARG A 42 -11.26 -26.17 12.94
CA ARG A 42 -11.63 -25.67 14.27
C ARG A 42 -11.65 -26.79 15.32
N ALA A 43 -12.24 -27.94 15.01
CA ALA A 43 -12.24 -29.09 15.90
C ALA A 43 -10.83 -29.63 16.17
N LEU A 44 -9.97 -29.67 15.14
CA LEU A 44 -8.58 -30.08 15.25
C LEU A 44 -7.79 -29.15 16.17
N LEU A 45 -7.84 -27.83 15.96
CA LEU A 45 -7.14 -26.85 16.80
C LEU A 45 -7.62 -26.87 18.26
N ARG A 46 -8.91 -27.11 18.51
CA ARG A 46 -9.47 -27.31 19.85
C ARG A 46 -8.95 -28.60 20.51
N LYS A 47 -8.96 -29.72 19.79
CA LYS A 47 -8.43 -31.03 20.27
C LYS A 47 -6.98 -30.90 20.75
N HIS A 48 -6.16 -30.18 20.01
CA HIS A 48 -4.74 -29.98 20.32
C HIS A 48 -4.45 -28.78 21.24
N LYS A 49 -5.49 -28.15 21.80
CA LYS A 49 -5.36 -26.99 22.73
C LYS A 49 -4.51 -25.85 22.14
N MET A 50 -4.66 -25.58 20.86
CA MET A 50 -3.89 -24.56 20.15
C MET A 50 -4.54 -23.17 20.23
N LEU A 51 -5.81 -23.08 20.63
CA LEU A 51 -6.53 -21.81 20.76
C LEU A 51 -6.19 -21.17 22.12
N VAL A 52 -5.89 -19.86 22.08
CA VAL A 52 -5.62 -19.06 23.30
C VAL A 52 -6.90 -18.96 24.13
N THR A 53 -6.79 -19.12 25.45
CA THR A 53 -7.97 -19.16 26.34
C THR A 53 -8.26 -17.82 27.03
N THR A 54 -7.28 -16.91 27.08
CA THR A 54 -7.41 -15.61 27.76
C THR A 54 -6.83 -14.48 26.93
N LEU A 55 -7.31 -13.27 27.16
CA LEU A 55 -6.76 -12.05 26.57
C LEU A 55 -5.55 -11.50 27.33
N ASP A 56 -5.22 -12.11 28.47
CA ASP A 56 -4.11 -11.66 29.33
C ASP A 56 -2.79 -11.97 28.62
N VAL A 57 -2.32 -11.02 27.88
CA VAL A 57 -0.94 -10.95 27.42
C VAL A 57 -0.22 -10.11 28.46
N ASP A 58 0.52 -10.75 29.34
CA ASP A 58 1.46 -10.05 30.23
C ASP A 58 2.49 -9.35 29.35
N ILE A 59 2.22 -8.10 29.05
CA ILE A 59 3.18 -7.23 28.40
C ILE A 59 4.10 -6.78 29.53
N GLU A 60 5.18 -7.51 29.76
CA GLU A 60 6.28 -7.02 30.58
C GLU A 60 6.88 -5.76 29.94
N TYR A 61 6.21 -4.63 30.15
CA TYR A 61 6.88 -3.34 30.06
C TYR A 61 7.67 -3.17 31.35
N ASN A 62 8.89 -3.70 31.45
CA ASN A 62 9.56 -3.50 32.71
C ASN A 62 11.08 -3.61 32.69
N HIS A 63 11.67 -2.45 32.47
CA HIS A 63 12.86 -2.07 33.24
C HIS A 63 13.03 -0.54 33.18
N PRO A 64 12.30 0.25 34.01
CA PRO A 64 12.41 1.72 34.01
C PRO A 64 13.85 2.20 34.22
N ILE A 65 14.62 1.48 35.07
CA ILE A 65 16.04 1.77 35.36
C ILE A 65 16.89 1.53 34.10
N LEU A 66 16.70 0.38 33.42
CA LEU A 66 17.44 0.05 32.21
C LEU A 66 17.08 1.03 31.09
N SER A 67 15.81 1.36 30.94
CA SER A 67 15.33 2.32 29.93
C SER A 67 15.94 3.71 30.13
N THR A 68 15.98 4.20 31.37
CA THR A 68 16.62 5.49 31.71
C THR A 68 18.11 5.46 31.42
N SER A 69 18.82 4.37 31.79
CA SER A 69 20.24 4.19 31.50
C SER A 69 20.53 4.18 30.00
N LEU A 70 19.73 3.45 29.21
CA LEU A 70 19.86 3.42 27.74
C LEU A 70 19.65 4.81 27.11
N ARG A 71 18.68 5.58 27.60
CA ARG A 71 18.48 6.96 27.17
C ARG A 71 19.67 7.86 27.49
N GLN A 72 20.23 7.71 28.68
CA GLN A 72 21.44 8.48 29.10
C GLN A 72 22.65 8.10 28.24
N ASN A 73 22.87 6.82 27.95
CA ASN A 73 23.90 6.37 27.02
C ASN A 73 23.68 6.97 25.62
N GLY A 74 22.44 6.99 25.14
CA GLY A 74 22.08 7.67 23.90
C GLY A 74 22.45 9.15 23.88
N ASN A 75 22.26 9.86 25.01
CA ASN A 75 22.69 11.27 25.17
C ASN A 75 24.22 11.44 25.07
N ALA A 76 24.99 10.49 25.61
CA ALA A 76 26.45 10.52 25.49
C ALA A 76 26.90 10.36 24.01
N PHE A 77 26.32 9.40 23.29
CA PHE A 77 26.59 9.23 21.85
C PHE A 77 26.14 10.43 21.03
N PHE A 78 25.00 11.03 21.37
CA PHE A 78 24.52 12.24 20.70
C PHE A 78 25.49 13.41 20.85
N LYS A 79 26.01 13.64 22.06
CA LYS A 79 27.06 14.65 22.32
C LYS A 79 28.35 14.37 21.54
N ALA A 80 28.68 13.09 21.36
CA ALA A 80 29.81 12.66 20.52
C ALA A 80 29.50 12.73 18.99
N LYS A 81 28.34 13.26 18.59
CA LYS A 81 27.85 13.33 17.20
C LYS A 81 27.68 11.97 16.49
N LEU A 82 27.62 10.88 17.26
CA LEU A 82 27.36 9.53 16.77
C LEU A 82 25.84 9.28 16.73
N TYR A 83 25.16 10.05 15.86
CA TYR A 83 23.69 10.16 15.84
C TYR A 83 22.98 8.83 15.56
N ALA A 84 23.51 7.97 14.70
CA ALA A 84 22.94 6.66 14.40
C ALA A 84 22.96 5.74 15.64
N VAL A 85 24.09 5.73 16.39
CA VAL A 85 24.22 4.95 17.61
C VAL A 85 23.31 5.51 18.72
N ALA A 86 23.21 6.84 18.81
CA ALA A 86 22.31 7.49 19.74
C ALA A 86 20.85 7.10 19.48
N ALA A 87 20.41 7.11 18.21
CA ALA A 87 19.07 6.71 17.81
C ALA A 87 18.76 5.24 18.16
N ASP A 88 19.72 4.33 18.00
CA ASP A 88 19.59 2.92 18.41
C ASP A 88 19.43 2.80 19.93
N MET A 89 20.24 3.52 20.72
CA MET A 89 20.12 3.52 22.18
C MET A 89 18.76 4.07 22.65
N TYR A 90 18.27 5.16 22.02
CA TYR A 90 16.94 5.67 22.31
C TYR A 90 15.85 4.68 21.92
N THR A 91 16.00 3.97 20.80
CA THR A 91 15.06 2.93 20.38
C THR A 91 14.99 1.78 21.38
N LYS A 92 16.14 1.31 21.87
CA LYS A 92 16.22 0.30 22.93
C LYS A 92 15.59 0.81 24.25
N SER A 93 15.79 2.08 24.58
CA SER A 93 15.11 2.72 25.72
C SER A 93 13.59 2.69 25.58
N LEU A 94 13.06 2.96 24.39
CA LEU A 94 11.63 2.96 24.11
C LEU A 94 10.99 1.57 24.18
N THR A 95 11.70 0.53 23.76
CA THR A 95 11.18 -0.85 23.83
C THR A 95 11.03 -1.37 25.24
N GLY A 96 11.83 -0.86 26.19
CA GLY A 96 11.79 -1.23 27.61
C GLY A 96 10.99 -0.29 28.51
N SER A 97 10.31 0.72 27.95
CA SER A 97 9.58 1.75 28.72
C SER A 97 8.08 1.63 28.58
N ASP A 98 7.38 1.90 29.68
CA ASP A 98 5.94 2.17 29.62
C ASP A 98 5.69 3.42 28.74
N PRO A 99 4.84 3.33 27.71
CA PRO A 99 4.49 4.47 26.87
C PRO A 99 3.90 5.68 27.62
N SER A 100 3.34 5.47 28.81
CA SER A 100 2.83 6.54 29.68
C SER A 100 3.92 7.17 30.56
N ALA A 101 5.14 6.66 30.56
CA ALA A 101 6.19 7.18 31.42
C ALA A 101 6.90 8.40 30.81
N GLU A 102 7.36 9.35 31.65
CA GLU A 102 8.15 10.52 31.22
C GLU A 102 9.41 10.12 30.45
N CYS A 103 10.09 9.02 30.87
CA CYS A 103 11.29 8.55 30.18
C CYS A 103 11.02 8.13 28.74
N TYR A 104 9.82 7.63 28.43
CA TYR A 104 9.39 7.31 27.07
C TYR A 104 9.29 8.57 26.20
N ALA A 105 8.58 9.60 26.71
CA ALA A 105 8.43 10.87 26.00
C ALA A 105 9.78 11.57 25.78
N LEU A 106 10.67 11.54 26.77
CA LEU A 106 12.03 12.08 26.67
C LEU A 106 12.90 11.28 25.69
N ALA A 107 12.75 9.96 25.62
CA ALA A 107 13.50 9.14 24.65
C ALA A 107 13.04 9.42 23.22
N MET A 108 11.74 9.57 22.97
CA MET A 108 11.17 10.04 21.69
C MET A 108 11.75 11.39 21.29
N ALA A 109 11.69 12.38 22.19
CA ALA A 109 12.22 13.71 21.98
C ALA A 109 13.72 13.73 21.64
N ASN A 110 14.51 12.87 22.30
CA ASN A 110 15.93 12.76 22.05
C ASN A 110 16.23 12.04 20.72
N ARG A 111 15.46 10.99 20.39
CA ARG A 111 15.59 10.27 19.12
C ARG A 111 15.23 11.18 17.95
N SER A 112 14.21 12.04 18.09
CA SER A 112 13.89 13.03 17.07
C SER A 112 15.07 13.96 16.76
N ALA A 113 15.85 14.33 17.77
CA ALA A 113 17.04 15.15 17.54
C ALA A 113 18.12 14.38 16.75
N ALA A 114 18.32 13.10 17.06
CA ALA A 114 19.27 12.26 16.33
C ALA A 114 18.83 12.10 14.86
N HIS A 115 17.56 11.83 14.60
CA HIS A 115 16.99 11.76 13.25
C HIS A 115 17.16 13.07 12.48
N PHE A 116 16.95 14.21 13.11
CA PHE A 116 17.16 15.52 12.49
C PHE A 116 18.59 15.69 11.98
N HIS A 117 19.60 15.39 12.83
CA HIS A 117 21.00 15.50 12.46
C HIS A 117 21.46 14.47 11.41
N MET A 118 20.71 13.36 11.26
CA MET A 118 20.93 12.39 10.17
C MET A 118 20.23 12.76 8.87
N GLY A 119 19.53 13.89 8.80
CA GLY A 119 18.73 14.29 7.64
C GLY A 119 17.44 13.48 7.46
N GLN A 120 17.05 12.68 8.45
CA GLN A 120 15.85 11.85 8.47
C GLN A 120 14.66 12.65 9.01
N TYR A 121 14.25 13.67 8.27
CA TYR A 121 13.32 14.68 8.76
C TYR A 121 11.93 14.13 9.05
N GLU A 122 11.46 13.14 8.28
CA GLU A 122 10.20 12.46 8.51
C GLU A 122 10.20 11.75 9.87
N HIS A 123 11.22 10.95 10.16
CA HIS A 123 11.36 10.26 11.44
C HIS A 123 11.52 11.24 12.60
N CYS A 124 12.23 12.35 12.36
CA CYS A 124 12.35 13.43 13.33
C CYS A 124 10.97 13.98 13.72
N LEU A 125 10.12 14.29 12.73
CA LEU A 125 8.79 14.81 12.96
C LEU A 125 7.90 13.81 13.69
N GLU A 126 7.96 12.54 13.31
CA GLU A 126 7.20 11.46 13.96
C GLU A 126 7.50 11.43 15.46
N ASP A 127 8.78 11.31 15.81
CA ASP A 127 9.23 11.23 17.19
C ASP A 127 8.90 12.52 17.97
N ALA A 128 9.11 13.70 17.37
CA ALA A 128 8.83 14.98 18.01
C ALA A 128 7.35 15.10 18.40
N ARG A 129 6.46 14.70 17.51
CA ARG A 129 5.00 14.79 17.73
C ARG A 129 4.52 13.71 18.68
N CYS A 130 5.07 12.48 18.62
CA CYS A 130 4.77 11.46 19.62
C CYS A 130 5.14 11.93 21.03
N ALA A 131 6.26 12.64 21.19
CA ALA A 131 6.64 13.25 22.46
C ALA A 131 5.69 14.35 22.88
N LEU A 132 5.21 15.21 21.94
CA LEU A 132 4.28 16.31 22.21
C LEU A 132 2.87 15.84 22.61
N VAL A 133 2.43 14.69 22.12
CA VAL A 133 1.12 14.10 22.47
C VAL A 133 1.14 13.42 23.83
N SER A 134 2.34 13.12 24.36
CA SER A 134 2.49 12.54 25.69
C SER A 134 2.22 13.58 26.77
N ASP A 135 1.23 13.32 27.64
CA ASP A 135 0.93 14.17 28.78
C ASP A 135 2.11 14.32 29.78
N ASN A 136 3.10 13.44 29.65
CA ASN A 136 4.27 13.38 30.55
C ASN A 136 5.54 14.01 29.96
N TYR A 137 5.46 14.67 28.78
CA TYR A 137 6.59 15.45 28.29
C TYR A 137 6.63 16.82 29.00
N PRO A 138 7.80 17.24 29.57
CA PRO A 138 7.88 18.49 30.31
C PRO A 138 7.48 19.71 29.47
N SER A 139 6.45 20.47 29.91
CA SER A 139 5.90 21.63 29.21
C SER A 139 6.98 22.65 28.84
N LYS A 140 7.90 22.91 29.79
CA LYS A 140 9.02 23.84 29.61
C LYS A 140 10.01 23.46 28.49
N LEU A 141 9.96 22.24 27.95
CA LEU A 141 10.81 21.76 26.85
C LEU A 141 10.05 21.68 25.52
N THR A 142 8.74 21.89 25.50
CA THR A 142 7.91 21.70 24.30
C THR A 142 8.33 22.61 23.15
N TYR A 143 8.79 23.85 23.44
CA TYR A 143 9.28 24.77 22.41
C TYR A 143 10.40 24.15 21.54
N LYS A 144 11.30 23.31 22.11
CA LYS A 144 12.38 22.63 21.39
C LYS A 144 11.86 21.62 20.36
N LEU A 145 10.73 20.99 20.66
CA LEU A 145 10.10 20.04 19.74
C LEU A 145 9.43 20.76 18.59
N TYR A 146 8.73 21.87 18.87
CA TYR A 146 8.12 22.69 17.83
C TYR A 146 9.15 23.41 16.94
N GLU A 147 10.27 23.89 17.51
CA GLU A 147 11.42 24.39 16.73
C GLU A 147 11.93 23.34 15.77
N ARG A 148 12.22 22.15 16.29
CA ARG A 148 12.75 21.03 15.50
C ARG A 148 11.76 20.56 14.45
N ALA A 149 10.47 20.52 14.78
CA ALA A 149 9.43 20.19 13.83
C ALA A 149 9.37 21.22 12.69
N GLY A 150 9.40 22.52 13.01
CA GLY A 150 9.43 23.58 12.00
C GLY A 150 10.64 23.49 11.09
N HIS A 151 11.84 23.22 11.64
CA HIS A 151 13.04 23.03 10.82
C HIS A 151 12.95 21.79 9.93
N ALA A 152 12.44 20.68 10.44
CA ALA A 152 12.27 19.45 9.67
C ALA A 152 11.21 19.63 8.55
N GLU A 153 10.08 20.27 8.84
CA GLU A 153 9.04 20.61 7.87
C GLU A 153 9.56 21.54 6.76
N ARG A 154 10.36 22.54 7.12
CA ARG A 154 11.04 23.42 6.15
C ARG A 154 11.96 22.62 5.22
N MET A 155 12.78 21.70 5.76
CA MET A 155 13.67 20.86 4.95
C MET A 155 12.91 19.91 4.02
N LEU A 156 11.66 19.55 4.35
CA LEU A 156 10.76 18.75 3.52
C LEU A 156 9.94 19.58 2.52
N GLY A 157 10.11 20.92 2.51
CA GLY A 157 9.33 21.81 1.64
C GLY A 157 7.89 22.03 2.11
N LEU A 158 7.55 21.65 3.34
CA LEU A 158 6.22 21.81 3.96
C LEU A 158 6.13 23.19 4.67
N PHE A 159 6.31 24.25 3.90
CA PHE A 159 6.54 25.60 4.44
C PHE A 159 5.38 26.15 5.27
N GLU A 160 4.11 25.88 4.90
CA GLU A 160 2.93 26.30 5.68
C GLU A 160 2.97 25.66 7.09
N ARG A 161 3.19 24.36 7.16
CA ARG A 161 3.32 23.63 8.44
C ARG A 161 4.51 24.10 9.26
N ALA A 162 5.63 24.39 8.61
CA ALA A 162 6.79 24.94 9.29
C ALA A 162 6.46 26.26 9.99
N LYS A 163 5.71 27.16 9.32
CA LYS A 163 5.22 28.41 9.95
C LYS A 163 4.34 28.15 11.16
N GLU A 164 3.39 27.22 11.04
CA GLU A 164 2.52 26.83 12.15
C GLU A 164 3.34 26.32 13.34
N SER A 165 4.30 25.42 13.08
CA SER A 165 5.20 24.88 14.11
C SER A 165 6.04 25.99 14.76
N TYR A 166 6.58 26.93 14.00
CA TYR A 166 7.32 28.07 14.54
C TYR A 166 6.43 29.01 15.36
N ALA A 167 5.19 29.27 14.93
CA ALA A 167 4.26 30.08 15.69
C ALA A 167 3.94 29.44 17.05
N VAL A 168 3.68 28.14 17.09
CA VAL A 168 3.48 27.42 18.36
C VAL A 168 4.75 27.38 19.19
N CYS A 169 5.93 27.24 18.58
CA CYS A 169 7.22 27.31 19.27
C CYS A 169 7.36 28.64 20.05
N LEU A 170 7.03 29.75 19.41
CA LEU A 170 7.10 31.07 20.02
C LEU A 170 6.13 31.21 21.21
N THR A 171 4.92 30.67 21.11
CA THR A 171 3.96 30.69 22.24
C THR A 171 4.41 29.83 23.41
N ARG A 172 5.08 28.70 23.15
CA ARG A 172 5.59 27.81 24.19
C ARG A 172 6.93 28.25 24.77
N LEU A 173 7.63 29.18 24.13
CA LEU A 173 8.90 29.71 24.60
C LEU A 173 8.77 30.39 25.96
N ASP A 174 7.65 31.00 26.24
CA ASP A 174 7.39 31.70 27.50
C ASP A 174 7.38 30.77 28.72
N GLU A 175 7.02 29.49 28.51
CA GLU A 175 7.01 28.47 29.54
C GLU A 175 8.44 27.93 29.86
N SER A 176 9.45 28.32 29.07
CA SER A 176 10.84 27.83 29.25
C SER A 176 11.57 28.54 30.40
N ASP A 177 12.55 27.84 30.96
CA ASP A 177 13.45 28.37 32.04
C ASP A 177 14.58 29.30 31.49
N MET A 178 14.51 29.73 30.22
CA MET A 178 15.52 30.61 29.63
C MET A 178 15.46 32.04 30.19
N SER A 179 16.63 32.70 30.23
CA SER A 179 16.70 34.13 30.56
C SER A 179 15.95 34.99 29.51
N ALA A 180 15.43 36.13 29.89
CA ALA A 180 14.71 37.03 29.01
C ALA A 180 15.54 37.45 27.78
N GLU A 181 16.85 37.64 27.93
CA GLU A 181 17.76 37.97 26.82
C GLU A 181 17.89 36.81 25.85
N THR A 182 18.02 35.59 26.36
CA THR A 182 18.12 34.37 25.52
C THR A 182 16.81 34.13 24.77
N LYS A 183 15.67 34.29 25.44
CA LYS A 183 14.33 34.21 24.81
C LYS A 183 14.20 35.21 23.64
N ARG A 184 14.65 36.45 23.84
CA ARG A 184 14.60 37.49 22.80
C ARG A 184 15.44 37.12 21.59
N LYS A 185 16.67 36.65 21.78
CA LYS A 185 17.56 36.20 20.68
C LYS A 185 16.97 35.01 19.93
N PHE A 186 16.43 34.04 20.66
CA PHE A 186 15.80 32.86 20.09
C PHE A 186 14.55 33.24 19.27
N LYS A 187 13.70 34.14 19.80
CA LYS A 187 12.51 34.63 19.10
C LYS A 187 12.85 35.25 17.77
N VAL A 188 13.83 36.14 17.72
CA VAL A 188 14.29 36.79 16.46
C VAL A 188 14.75 35.73 15.46
N ALA A 189 15.51 34.72 15.89
CA ALA A 189 16.01 33.67 15.00
C ALA A 189 14.84 32.87 14.39
N ILE A 190 13.82 32.50 15.17
CA ILE A 190 12.65 31.76 14.69
C ILE A 190 11.79 32.61 13.76
N GLU A 191 11.59 33.89 14.07
CA GLU A 191 10.84 34.82 13.22
C GLU A 191 11.52 35.01 11.84
N MET A 192 12.86 35.06 11.79
CA MET A 192 13.60 35.12 10.53
C MET A 192 13.38 33.87 9.67
N VAL A 193 13.48 32.68 10.24
CA VAL A 193 13.28 31.42 9.52
C VAL A 193 11.82 31.24 9.08
N ALA A 194 10.87 31.72 9.87
CA ALA A 194 9.45 31.72 9.51
C ALA A 194 9.17 32.66 8.31
N ALA A 195 9.81 33.83 8.26
CA ALA A 195 9.72 34.75 7.12
C ALA A 195 10.32 34.15 5.83
N GLU A 196 11.47 33.46 5.92
CA GLU A 196 12.03 32.71 4.76
C GLU A 196 11.03 31.68 4.21
N CYS A 197 10.26 31.02 5.08
CA CYS A 197 9.22 30.07 4.64
C CYS A 197 8.13 30.77 3.81
N GLU A 198 7.76 32.02 4.13
CA GLU A 198 6.79 32.80 3.33
C GLU A 198 7.29 33.08 1.92
N GLU A 199 8.55 33.47 1.79
CA GLU A 199 9.18 33.70 0.49
C GLU A 199 9.24 32.42 -0.36
N LEU A 200 9.63 31.30 0.26
CA LEU A 200 9.71 30.01 -0.39
C LEU A 200 8.31 29.50 -0.83
N MET A 201 7.27 29.73 -0.02
CA MET A 201 5.87 29.45 -0.39
C MET A 201 5.43 30.28 -1.60
N ALA A 202 5.76 31.56 -1.64
CA ALA A 202 5.42 32.42 -2.77
C ALA A 202 6.07 31.93 -4.08
N VAL A 203 7.31 31.45 -4.02
CA VAL A 203 8.01 30.83 -5.14
C VAL A 203 7.33 29.51 -5.53
N GLN A 204 7.02 28.64 -4.55
CA GLN A 204 6.36 27.36 -4.78
C GLN A 204 4.97 27.54 -5.42
N LYS A 205 4.16 28.49 -4.97
CA LYS A 205 2.85 28.81 -5.57
C LYS A 205 2.97 29.31 -7.02
N ARG A 206 4.04 30.04 -7.38
CA ARG A 206 4.27 30.51 -8.76
C ARG A 206 4.68 29.37 -9.69
N THR A 207 5.36 28.35 -9.19
CA THR A 207 5.79 27.16 -9.96
C THR A 207 4.71 26.10 -10.07
N MET A 208 3.72 26.09 -9.20
CA MET A 208 2.57 25.20 -9.24
C MET A 208 1.56 25.68 -10.28
N LYS A 209 1.77 25.33 -11.55
CA LYS A 209 0.71 25.37 -12.55
C LYS A 209 -0.39 24.40 -12.10
N THR A 210 -1.65 24.86 -12.15
CA THR A 210 -2.86 24.08 -11.89
C THR A 210 -2.77 22.66 -12.42
N SER A 211 -2.75 21.69 -11.54
CA SER A 211 -2.83 20.29 -11.94
C SER A 211 -4.22 20.03 -12.52
N ALA A 212 -4.27 19.49 -13.72
CA ALA A 212 -5.53 19.11 -14.34
C ALA A 212 -6.16 17.97 -13.52
N VAL A 213 -7.42 18.11 -13.18
CA VAL A 213 -8.21 17.04 -12.56
C VAL A 213 -8.28 15.88 -13.55
N GLU A 214 -7.89 14.68 -13.13
CA GLU A 214 -7.92 13.50 -13.98
C GLU A 214 -9.38 13.10 -14.27
N HIS A 215 -9.71 12.93 -15.54
CA HIS A 215 -11.04 12.54 -15.99
C HIS A 215 -10.99 11.26 -16.83
N LEU A 216 -11.96 10.38 -16.64
CA LEU A 216 -12.13 9.20 -17.48
C LEU A 216 -12.40 9.61 -18.93
N VAL A 217 -11.66 9.04 -19.87
CA VAL A 217 -11.88 9.29 -21.31
C VAL A 217 -13.29 8.87 -21.70
N GLY A 218 -14.02 9.75 -22.38
CA GLY A 218 -15.43 9.53 -22.74
C GLY A 218 -16.42 9.54 -21.57
N GLY A 219 -15.98 9.88 -20.34
CA GLY A 219 -16.81 9.89 -19.15
C GLY A 219 -16.88 8.52 -18.44
N LYS A 220 -17.77 8.42 -17.44
CA LYS A 220 -17.96 7.20 -16.63
C LYS A 220 -18.73 6.11 -17.38
N ASN A 221 -18.30 4.86 -17.22
CA ASN A 221 -19.06 3.71 -17.68
C ASN A 221 -20.38 3.57 -16.88
N LYS A 222 -21.47 3.28 -17.59
CA LYS A 222 -22.81 3.22 -16.99
C LYS A 222 -22.92 2.15 -15.90
N ASN A 223 -22.32 0.99 -16.12
CA ASN A 223 -22.47 -0.16 -15.22
C ASN A 223 -21.30 -0.30 -14.25
N ILE A 224 -20.12 0.29 -14.58
CA ILE A 224 -18.90 0.25 -13.76
C ILE A 224 -18.34 1.68 -13.65
N PRO A 225 -18.86 2.52 -12.74
CA PRO A 225 -18.54 3.95 -12.70
C PRO A 225 -17.05 4.29 -12.53
N ALA A 226 -16.25 3.36 -12.04
CA ALA A 226 -14.80 3.51 -11.90
C ALA A 226 -14.04 3.29 -13.24
N LEU A 227 -14.70 2.80 -14.29
CA LEU A 227 -14.15 2.65 -15.64
C LEU A 227 -14.60 3.76 -16.58
N SER A 228 -13.82 3.96 -17.64
CA SER A 228 -14.17 4.80 -18.79
C SER A 228 -15.39 4.24 -19.56
N ALA A 229 -16.20 5.14 -20.16
CA ALA A 229 -17.25 4.75 -21.09
C ALA A 229 -16.72 4.09 -22.38
N PHE A 230 -15.43 4.19 -22.66
CA PHE A 230 -14.79 3.58 -23.83
C PHE A 230 -14.37 2.12 -23.61
N VAL A 231 -14.78 1.51 -22.50
CA VAL A 231 -14.47 0.10 -22.21
C VAL A 231 -15.71 -0.68 -21.78
N GLU A 232 -15.65 -2.00 -21.94
CA GLU A 232 -16.68 -2.95 -21.53
C GLU A 232 -16.05 -4.24 -20.95
N LEU A 233 -16.84 -5.01 -20.18
CA LEU A 233 -16.45 -6.36 -19.76
C LEU A 233 -16.85 -7.38 -20.82
N LYS A 234 -15.92 -8.28 -21.15
CA LYS A 234 -16.16 -9.46 -22.00
C LYS A 234 -15.46 -10.68 -21.46
N MET A 235 -15.95 -11.86 -21.83
CA MET A 235 -15.23 -13.12 -21.61
C MET A 235 -14.12 -13.29 -22.63
N SER A 236 -12.91 -13.55 -22.16
CA SER A 236 -11.77 -13.99 -22.96
C SER A 236 -11.69 -15.51 -22.93
N LYS A 237 -11.37 -16.14 -24.05
CA LYS A 237 -11.31 -17.60 -24.18
C LYS A 237 -10.37 -18.27 -23.17
N ASN A 238 -9.25 -17.62 -22.84
CA ASN A 238 -8.18 -18.21 -22.01
C ASN A 238 -7.95 -17.51 -20.67
N MET A 239 -8.60 -16.35 -20.41
CA MET A 239 -8.30 -15.49 -19.26
C MET A 239 -9.54 -15.13 -18.41
N GLY A 240 -10.70 -15.75 -18.69
CA GLY A 240 -11.93 -15.40 -18.03
C GLY A 240 -12.43 -14.01 -18.45
N ARG A 241 -13.14 -13.30 -17.57
CA ARG A 241 -13.61 -11.95 -17.87
C ARG A 241 -12.45 -10.94 -17.88
N GLY A 242 -12.54 -9.96 -18.76
CA GLY A 242 -11.55 -8.90 -18.89
C GLY A 242 -12.17 -7.61 -19.41
N VAL A 243 -11.41 -6.53 -19.40
CA VAL A 243 -11.82 -5.20 -19.86
C VAL A 243 -11.34 -4.99 -21.30
N PHE A 244 -12.25 -4.62 -22.20
CA PHE A 244 -11.98 -4.47 -23.64
C PHE A 244 -12.35 -3.05 -24.11
N ALA A 245 -11.57 -2.51 -25.03
CA ALA A 245 -11.83 -1.21 -25.63
C ALA A 245 -13.04 -1.29 -26.60
N THR A 246 -13.99 -0.39 -26.46
CA THR A 246 -15.13 -0.22 -27.40
C THR A 246 -14.85 0.81 -28.49
N ARG A 247 -13.83 1.63 -28.29
CA ARG A 247 -13.27 2.65 -29.21
C ARG A 247 -11.77 2.66 -29.10
N ASP A 248 -11.09 3.34 -30.03
CA ASP A 248 -9.66 3.56 -29.93
C ASP A 248 -9.33 4.44 -28.71
N ILE A 249 -8.31 4.05 -27.96
CA ILE A 249 -7.82 4.73 -26.75
C ILE A 249 -6.38 5.18 -27.02
N ASN A 250 -6.09 6.44 -26.74
CA ASN A 250 -4.78 7.03 -26.96
C ASN A 250 -3.86 6.90 -25.75
N PRO A 251 -2.53 6.92 -25.94
CA PRO A 251 -1.60 7.08 -24.85
C PRO A 251 -1.93 8.33 -24.03
N GLY A 252 -1.94 8.19 -22.70
CA GLY A 252 -2.32 9.25 -21.77
C GLY A 252 -3.79 9.24 -21.36
N ASP A 253 -4.68 8.61 -22.11
CA ASP A 253 -6.10 8.51 -21.77
C ASP A 253 -6.29 7.75 -20.44
N VAL A 254 -7.12 8.31 -19.57
CA VAL A 254 -7.50 7.70 -18.29
C VAL A 254 -8.61 6.69 -18.51
N VAL A 255 -8.33 5.42 -18.23
CA VAL A 255 -9.27 4.30 -18.45
C VAL A 255 -9.94 3.80 -17.18
N ALA A 256 -9.35 4.06 -16.01
CA ALA A 256 -9.97 3.74 -14.72
C ALA A 256 -9.52 4.73 -13.64
N ILE A 257 -10.47 5.07 -12.74
CA ILE A 257 -10.24 5.80 -11.49
C ILE A 257 -10.97 5.01 -10.41
N ASP A 258 -10.23 4.36 -9.51
CA ASP A 258 -10.79 3.42 -8.54
C ASP A 258 -10.35 3.75 -7.11
N GLU A 259 -11.28 3.55 -6.17
CA GLU A 259 -11.01 3.63 -4.73
C GLU A 259 -10.94 2.22 -4.13
N PRO A 260 -10.09 1.99 -3.12
CA PRO A 260 -9.99 0.67 -2.53
C PRO A 260 -11.23 0.34 -1.71
N TYR A 261 -11.71 -0.90 -1.82
CA TYR A 261 -12.73 -1.43 -0.92
C TYR A 261 -12.23 -1.50 0.52
N ILE A 262 -11.02 -2.01 0.68
CA ILE A 262 -10.35 -2.14 1.97
C ILE A 262 -8.86 -1.79 1.83
N CYS A 263 -8.31 -1.17 2.87
CA CYS A 263 -6.90 -0.87 2.94
C CYS A 263 -6.40 -0.86 4.38
N GLY A 264 -5.11 -1.07 4.55
CA GLY A 264 -4.46 -1.06 5.86
C GLY A 264 -2.93 -0.97 5.74
N PRO A 265 -2.23 -0.62 6.82
CA PRO A 265 -0.76 -0.52 6.83
C PRO A 265 -0.11 -1.87 6.48
N PHE A 266 0.94 -1.84 5.65
CA PHE A 266 1.70 -3.04 5.27
C PHE A 266 2.76 -3.43 6.31
N SER A 267 3.38 -2.45 6.95
CA SER A 267 4.42 -2.67 7.96
C SER A 267 3.97 -2.15 9.32
N ASN A 268 4.77 -2.38 10.35
CA ASN A 268 4.58 -1.76 11.67
C ASN A 268 4.96 -0.26 11.64
N THR A 269 4.78 0.40 10.50
CA THR A 269 5.05 1.83 10.36
C THR A 269 4.08 2.61 11.21
N THR A 270 4.63 3.48 12.01
CA THR A 270 3.92 4.47 12.79
C THR A 270 3.49 5.68 11.96
N SER A 271 3.73 5.62 10.64
CA SER A 271 3.57 6.76 9.71
C SER A 271 2.33 6.67 8.82
N VAL A 272 1.48 5.66 8.99
CA VAL A 272 0.26 5.47 8.17
C VAL A 272 -0.97 5.44 9.05
N CYS A 273 -1.96 6.27 8.71
CA CYS A 273 -3.26 6.23 9.37
C CYS A 273 -3.92 4.87 9.17
N HIS A 274 -4.30 4.22 10.28
CA HIS A 274 -4.89 2.87 10.27
C HIS A 274 -6.36 2.86 9.84
N TYR A 275 -7.01 4.03 9.80
CA TYR A 275 -8.39 4.10 9.35
C TYR A 275 -8.50 3.73 7.87
N ASN A 276 -9.30 2.72 7.58
CA ASN A 276 -9.54 2.20 6.22
C ASN A 276 -9.97 3.28 5.21
N GLY A 277 -10.67 4.32 5.66
CA GLY A 277 -11.10 5.44 4.82
C GLY A 277 -10.04 6.51 4.57
N CYS A 278 -8.82 6.42 5.15
CA CYS A 278 -7.83 7.49 5.10
C CYS A 278 -6.53 7.06 4.44
N LEU A 279 -5.72 6.18 5.08
CA LEU A 279 -4.37 5.81 4.65
C LEU A 279 -3.39 6.99 4.47
N LYS A 280 -3.71 8.18 4.98
CA LYS A 280 -2.73 9.27 4.92
C LYS A 280 -1.40 8.80 5.49
N PHE A 281 -0.35 9.02 4.70
CA PHE A 281 1.00 8.93 5.18
C PHE A 281 1.33 10.26 5.84
N GLU A 282 1.31 10.27 7.15
CA GLU A 282 1.69 11.42 7.96
C GLU A 282 2.68 11.01 9.03
N ILE A 283 3.58 11.91 9.30
CA ILE A 283 4.70 11.68 10.19
C ILE A 283 4.25 11.81 11.65
N ALA A 284 3.05 12.33 11.89
CA ALA A 284 2.47 12.52 13.21
C ALA A 284 1.10 11.88 13.32
N LEU A 285 1.07 10.72 13.90
CA LEU A 285 -0.16 10.00 14.11
C LEU A 285 -0.50 9.92 15.60
N LEU A 286 -1.79 10.14 15.91
CA LEU A 286 -2.35 9.91 17.22
C LEU A 286 -2.42 8.41 17.49
N ARG A 287 -1.89 7.96 18.61
CA ARG A 287 -2.04 6.55 19.04
C ARG A 287 -3.44 6.27 19.56
N CYS A 288 -3.92 5.06 19.34
CA CYS A 288 -5.07 4.56 20.09
C CYS A 288 -4.73 4.54 21.59
N PRO A 289 -5.50 5.21 22.47
CA PRO A 289 -5.18 5.31 23.89
C PRO A 289 -5.39 3.99 24.66
N LYS A 290 -5.99 2.96 24.03
CA LYS A 290 -6.28 1.67 24.67
C LYS A 290 -5.24 0.60 24.28
N CYS A 291 -5.06 0.33 22.96
CA CYS A 291 -4.13 -0.72 22.54
C CYS A 291 -2.71 -0.21 22.26
N PHE A 292 -2.50 1.10 22.08
CA PHE A 292 -1.20 1.72 21.75
C PHE A 292 -0.51 1.19 20.49
N LEU A 293 -1.19 0.38 19.69
CA LEU A 293 -0.63 -0.34 18.54
C LEU A 293 -1.13 0.16 17.19
N VAL A 294 -2.11 1.06 17.20
CA VAL A 294 -2.81 1.60 16.03
C VAL A 294 -2.69 3.11 16.05
N TYR A 295 -2.53 3.72 14.87
CA TYR A 295 -2.19 5.13 14.71
C TYR A 295 -3.15 5.82 13.75
N TYR A 296 -3.48 7.10 13.99
CA TYR A 296 -4.46 7.88 13.23
C TYR A 296 -3.94 9.30 12.96
N CYS A 297 -4.25 9.86 11.79
CA CYS A 297 -3.85 11.21 11.44
C CYS A 297 -4.57 12.29 12.30
N ASN A 298 -5.78 11.98 12.78
CA ASN A 298 -6.56 12.86 13.65
C ASN A 298 -7.59 12.08 14.48
N LYS A 299 -8.29 12.80 15.39
CA LYS A 299 -9.34 12.22 16.24
C LYS A 299 -10.55 11.70 15.44
N ASP A 300 -10.87 12.32 14.31
CA ASP A 300 -11.99 11.87 13.47
C ASP A 300 -11.71 10.51 12.85
N CYS A 301 -10.51 10.30 12.32
CA CYS A 301 -10.11 8.98 11.82
C CYS A 301 -10.11 7.92 12.93
N MET A 302 -9.65 8.28 14.13
CA MET A 302 -9.69 7.39 15.30
C MET A 302 -11.12 7.01 15.67
N ASN A 303 -12.03 7.99 15.74
CA ASN A 303 -13.43 7.76 16.09
C ASN A 303 -14.17 6.95 15.02
N LYS A 304 -13.88 7.20 13.74
CA LYS A 304 -14.45 6.45 12.62
C LYS A 304 -13.96 5.00 12.63
N ASP A 305 -12.66 4.77 12.76
CA ASP A 305 -12.11 3.39 12.82
C ASP A 305 -12.64 2.63 14.04
N TYR A 306 -12.78 3.31 15.19
CA TYR A 306 -13.35 2.70 16.39
C TYR A 306 -14.78 2.22 16.14
N LYS A 307 -15.62 3.02 15.47
CA LYS A 307 -16.99 2.66 15.09
C LYS A 307 -17.03 1.57 14.01
N ASP A 308 -16.10 1.62 13.05
CA ASP A 308 -16.05 0.70 11.90
C ASP A 308 -15.45 -0.68 12.24
N GLY A 309 -14.97 -0.90 13.49
CA GLY A 309 -14.53 -2.21 13.94
C GLY A 309 -13.39 -2.24 14.94
N HIS A 310 -12.61 -1.16 15.06
CA HIS A 310 -11.47 -1.18 15.96
C HIS A 310 -11.87 -1.43 17.44
N HIS A 311 -13.08 -1.10 17.86
CA HIS A 311 -13.55 -1.44 19.22
C HIS A 311 -13.53 -2.95 19.52
N LEU A 312 -13.68 -3.80 18.49
CA LEU A 312 -13.55 -5.27 18.59
C LEU A 312 -12.09 -5.71 18.36
N GLU A 313 -11.33 -5.01 17.52
CA GLU A 313 -9.90 -5.32 17.32
C GLU A 313 -9.03 -4.86 18.49
N CYS A 314 -9.37 -3.75 19.12
CA CYS A 314 -8.56 -3.08 20.14
C CYS A 314 -8.15 -4.01 21.30
N PRO A 315 -9.04 -4.79 21.91
CA PRO A 315 -8.67 -5.69 23.02
C PRO A 315 -7.73 -6.82 22.61
N ILE A 316 -7.73 -7.21 21.33
CA ILE A 316 -6.98 -8.36 20.81
C ILE A 316 -5.74 -7.94 19.99
N MET A 317 -5.45 -6.64 19.87
CA MET A 317 -4.34 -6.16 19.03
C MET A 317 -2.98 -6.69 19.46
N HIS A 318 -2.74 -6.83 20.76
CA HIS A 318 -1.49 -7.41 21.27
C HIS A 318 -1.39 -8.88 20.88
N LEU A 319 -2.47 -9.62 21.04
CA LEU A 319 -2.56 -11.03 20.66
C LEU A 319 -2.33 -11.21 19.15
N ILE A 320 -2.98 -10.40 18.33
CA ILE A 320 -2.78 -10.39 16.87
C ILE A 320 -1.31 -10.15 16.51
N LYS A 321 -0.63 -9.22 17.19
CA LYS A 321 0.79 -8.92 16.90
C LYS A 321 1.77 -9.96 17.41
N SER A 322 1.45 -10.64 18.51
CA SER A 322 2.31 -11.66 19.11
C SER A 322 2.10 -13.06 18.51
N THR A 323 0.98 -13.29 17.83
CA THR A 323 0.68 -14.60 17.24
C THR A 323 1.53 -14.84 15.98
N PRO A 324 2.43 -15.82 15.99
CA PRO A 324 3.16 -16.21 14.79
C PRO A 324 2.18 -16.63 13.70
N GLY A 325 2.41 -16.21 12.48
CA GLY A 325 1.54 -16.56 11.36
C GLY A 325 0.51 -15.51 10.99
N ILE A 326 0.15 -14.60 11.88
CA ILE A 326 -0.75 -13.49 11.54
C ILE A 326 0.01 -12.38 10.82
N THR A 327 -0.13 -12.35 9.51
CA THR A 327 0.47 -11.34 8.63
C THR A 327 -0.42 -10.10 8.50
N LYS A 328 0.08 -9.09 7.78
CA LYS A 328 -0.70 -7.89 7.46
C LYS A 328 -1.90 -8.16 6.54
N ILE A 329 -1.81 -9.19 5.69
CA ILE A 329 -2.96 -9.65 4.89
C ILE A 329 -4.05 -10.17 5.82
N ASN A 330 -3.69 -10.92 6.85
CA ASN A 330 -4.64 -11.49 7.80
C ASN A 330 -5.33 -10.38 8.63
N GLN A 331 -4.57 -9.37 9.07
CA GLN A 331 -5.14 -8.19 9.73
C GLN A 331 -6.10 -7.44 8.81
N LEU A 332 -5.76 -7.31 7.52
CA LEU A 332 -6.65 -6.69 6.54
C LEU A 332 -7.92 -7.51 6.32
N ALA A 333 -7.83 -8.85 6.34
CA ALA A 333 -8.99 -9.73 6.25
C ALA A 333 -9.93 -9.55 7.46
N MET A 334 -9.39 -9.41 8.66
CA MET A 334 -10.16 -9.12 9.85
C MET A 334 -10.90 -7.78 9.74
N LYS A 335 -10.20 -6.71 9.32
CA LYS A 335 -10.81 -5.41 9.05
C LYS A 335 -11.92 -5.49 8.00
N TRP A 336 -11.71 -6.26 6.93
CA TRP A 336 -12.74 -6.47 5.90
C TRP A 336 -14.00 -7.12 6.49
N PHE A 337 -13.83 -8.21 7.23
CA PHE A 337 -14.94 -8.88 7.88
C PHE A 337 -15.69 -7.94 8.83
N LEU A 338 -14.98 -7.24 9.71
CA LEU A 338 -15.59 -6.30 10.68
C LEU A 338 -16.33 -5.16 9.99
N LYS A 339 -15.73 -4.54 8.96
CA LYS A 339 -16.39 -3.51 8.14
C LYS A 339 -17.72 -4.02 7.57
N ALA A 340 -17.73 -5.23 7.02
CA ALA A 340 -18.92 -5.82 6.45
C ALA A 340 -19.96 -6.18 7.52
N TYR A 341 -19.50 -6.82 8.60
CA TYR A 341 -20.35 -7.22 9.74
C TYR A 341 -21.04 -6.01 10.37
N ILE A 342 -20.31 -4.95 10.65
CA ILE A 342 -20.86 -3.74 11.31
C ILE A 342 -21.81 -2.99 10.37
N LYS A 343 -21.45 -2.85 9.09
CA LYS A 343 -22.25 -2.11 8.12
C LYS A 343 -23.61 -2.77 7.83
N MET A 344 -23.67 -4.09 7.79
CA MET A 344 -24.89 -4.81 7.36
C MET A 344 -25.53 -5.69 8.43
N GLY A 345 -24.87 -5.94 9.55
CA GLY A 345 -25.30 -6.86 10.59
C GLY A 345 -25.11 -8.33 10.23
N LEU A 346 -25.03 -9.19 11.26
CA LEU A 346 -24.71 -10.61 11.10
C LEU A 346 -25.70 -11.37 10.19
N LYS A 347 -27.00 -11.14 10.34
CA LYS A 347 -28.02 -11.86 9.56
C LYS A 347 -27.89 -11.60 8.06
N LYS A 348 -27.73 -10.33 7.68
CA LYS A 348 -27.56 -9.94 6.26
C LYS A 348 -26.21 -10.42 5.72
N TYR A 349 -25.14 -10.28 6.51
CA TYR A 349 -23.83 -10.82 6.16
C TYR A 349 -23.91 -12.33 5.88
N TYR A 350 -24.46 -13.09 6.83
CA TYR A 350 -24.64 -14.53 6.71
C TYR A 350 -25.43 -14.89 5.45
N SER A 351 -26.58 -14.26 5.23
CA SER A 351 -27.42 -14.53 4.05
C SER A 351 -26.68 -14.32 2.73
N ILE A 352 -25.82 -13.28 2.63
CA ILE A 352 -25.04 -13.02 1.42
C ILE A 352 -23.99 -14.10 1.20
N VAL A 353 -23.21 -14.44 2.24
CA VAL A 353 -22.08 -15.39 2.09
C VAL A 353 -22.56 -16.83 1.96
N ASP A 354 -23.69 -17.20 2.58
CA ASP A 354 -24.28 -18.54 2.49
C ASP A 354 -24.91 -18.81 1.11
N ASN A 355 -25.52 -17.81 0.52
CA ASN A 355 -26.10 -17.91 -0.83
C ASN A 355 -25.08 -17.69 -1.96
N PHE A 356 -23.86 -17.24 -1.63
CA PHE A 356 -22.86 -16.98 -2.65
C PHE A 356 -22.30 -18.29 -3.23
N SER A 357 -22.48 -18.49 -4.54
CA SER A 357 -21.95 -19.64 -5.27
C SER A 357 -21.44 -19.18 -6.65
N GLU A 358 -20.14 -19.26 -6.86
CA GLU A 358 -19.52 -18.86 -8.13
C GLU A 358 -20.07 -19.62 -9.35
N SER A 359 -20.40 -20.90 -9.17
CA SER A 359 -20.90 -21.76 -10.25
C SER A 359 -22.32 -21.42 -10.69
N LYS A 360 -23.09 -20.68 -9.88
CA LYS A 360 -24.48 -20.31 -10.16
C LYS A 360 -24.63 -18.89 -10.71
N ILE A 361 -23.57 -18.09 -10.73
CA ILE A 361 -23.61 -16.68 -11.14
C ILE A 361 -22.92 -16.56 -12.48
N ASP A 362 -23.55 -15.83 -13.42
CA ASP A 362 -22.92 -15.49 -14.69
C ASP A 362 -21.58 -14.77 -14.44
N PRO A 363 -20.46 -15.29 -14.97
CA PRO A 363 -19.15 -14.70 -14.79
C PRO A 363 -19.05 -13.21 -15.17
N ILE A 364 -19.82 -12.74 -16.15
CA ILE A 364 -19.81 -11.33 -16.58
C ILE A 364 -20.43 -10.43 -15.52
N THR A 365 -21.56 -10.84 -14.95
CA THR A 365 -22.33 -10.03 -13.98
C THR A 365 -21.96 -10.33 -12.52
N ARG A 366 -21.02 -11.24 -12.30
CA ARG A 366 -20.54 -11.59 -10.96
C ARG A 366 -19.99 -10.36 -10.22
N GLY A 367 -20.58 -10.02 -9.07
CA GLY A 367 -20.21 -8.87 -8.24
C GLY A 367 -20.97 -7.58 -8.56
N PHE A 368 -21.91 -7.60 -9.50
CA PHE A 368 -22.85 -6.50 -9.71
C PHE A 368 -23.93 -6.52 -8.63
N ASP A 369 -24.41 -5.34 -8.28
CA ASP A 369 -25.53 -5.18 -7.35
C ASP A 369 -26.88 -5.42 -8.04
N GLU A 370 -27.96 -5.34 -7.25
CA GLU A 370 -29.33 -5.59 -7.71
C GLU A 370 -29.81 -4.61 -8.81
N ILE A 371 -29.17 -3.44 -8.92
CA ILE A 371 -29.45 -2.45 -9.96
C ILE A 371 -28.49 -2.54 -11.15
N GLY A 372 -27.69 -3.60 -11.22
CA GLY A 372 -26.76 -3.85 -12.32
C GLY A 372 -25.52 -2.95 -12.32
N GLN A 373 -25.03 -2.51 -11.14
CA GLN A 373 -23.81 -1.73 -11.02
C GLN A 373 -22.72 -2.50 -10.28
N TYR A 374 -21.49 -2.35 -10.78
CA TYR A 374 -20.27 -2.87 -10.15
C TYR A 374 -19.54 -1.70 -9.46
N LYS A 375 -19.65 -1.62 -8.13
CA LYS A 375 -19.09 -0.54 -7.32
C LYS A 375 -18.00 -1.05 -6.40
N SER A 376 -16.86 -0.38 -6.38
CA SER A 376 -15.70 -0.80 -5.56
C SER A 376 -15.94 -0.72 -4.05
N ASP A 377 -16.89 0.08 -3.59
CA ASP A 377 -17.28 0.18 -2.16
C ASP A 377 -18.31 -0.86 -1.72
N ASN A 378 -18.78 -1.73 -2.63
CA ASN A 378 -19.75 -2.76 -2.33
C ASN A 378 -19.07 -4.06 -1.87
N PHE A 379 -19.60 -4.67 -0.77
CA PHE A 379 -19.10 -5.93 -0.25
C PHE A 379 -19.15 -7.06 -1.28
N LEU A 380 -20.29 -7.26 -1.94
CA LEU A 380 -20.46 -8.34 -2.91
C LEU A 380 -19.48 -8.20 -4.09
N THR A 381 -19.23 -6.98 -4.54
CA THR A 381 -18.26 -6.69 -5.61
C THR A 381 -16.86 -7.18 -5.23
N ALA A 382 -16.39 -6.84 -4.02
CA ALA A 382 -15.09 -7.28 -3.52
C ALA A 382 -15.06 -8.78 -3.21
N TYR A 383 -16.11 -9.31 -2.57
CA TYR A 383 -16.21 -10.72 -2.17
C TYR A 383 -16.30 -11.68 -3.37
N SER A 384 -16.81 -11.21 -4.50
CA SER A 384 -16.96 -11.97 -5.74
C SER A 384 -15.70 -12.01 -6.63
N LEU A 385 -14.61 -11.34 -6.22
CA LEU A 385 -13.34 -11.44 -6.94
C LEU A 385 -12.84 -12.88 -6.97
N ASP A 386 -12.09 -13.20 -8.02
CA ASP A 386 -11.54 -14.53 -8.19
C ASP A 386 -10.52 -14.85 -7.09
N CYS A 387 -10.61 -16.04 -6.52
CA CYS A 387 -9.70 -16.53 -5.49
C CYS A 387 -8.97 -17.82 -5.91
N ASN A 388 -9.28 -18.38 -7.10
CA ASN A 388 -8.69 -19.62 -7.60
C ASN A 388 -8.71 -20.78 -6.57
N GLU A 389 -9.74 -20.88 -5.73
CA GLU A 389 -9.80 -21.84 -4.61
C GLU A 389 -9.51 -23.27 -5.04
N ASN A 390 -10.01 -23.68 -6.21
CA ASN A 390 -9.80 -25.03 -6.76
C ASN A 390 -8.35 -25.32 -7.21
N LYS A 391 -7.47 -24.31 -7.22
CA LYS A 391 -6.07 -24.43 -7.62
C LYS A 391 -5.12 -24.19 -6.45
N ILE A 392 -5.65 -23.90 -5.26
CA ILE A 392 -4.86 -23.71 -4.05
C ILE A 392 -4.43 -25.09 -3.54
N SER A 393 -3.15 -25.24 -3.20
CA SER A 393 -2.64 -26.48 -2.60
C SER A 393 -3.26 -26.72 -1.20
N MET A 394 -3.36 -27.99 -0.80
CA MET A 394 -4.02 -28.35 0.48
C MET A 394 -3.31 -27.80 1.70
N ASP A 395 -2.00 -27.65 1.66
CA ASP A 395 -1.20 -27.03 2.71
C ASP A 395 -1.54 -25.55 2.90
N VAL A 396 -1.62 -24.78 1.81
CA VAL A 396 -2.01 -23.36 1.84
C VAL A 396 -3.47 -23.21 2.26
N LEU A 397 -4.36 -24.07 1.78
CA LEU A 397 -5.76 -24.06 2.17
C LEU A 397 -5.94 -24.39 3.66
N PHE A 398 -5.19 -25.35 4.17
CA PHE A 398 -5.18 -25.67 5.61
C PHE A 398 -4.69 -24.49 6.43
N PHE A 399 -3.61 -23.85 6.02
CA PHE A 399 -3.08 -22.66 6.68
C PHE A 399 -4.11 -21.52 6.74
N PHE A 400 -4.80 -21.22 5.64
CA PHE A 400 -5.87 -20.19 5.66
C PHE A 400 -7.02 -20.58 6.58
N ASN A 401 -7.37 -21.86 6.67
CA ASN A 401 -8.38 -22.32 7.63
C ASN A 401 -7.91 -22.13 9.09
N CYS A 402 -6.65 -22.43 9.41
CA CYS A 402 -6.09 -22.19 10.76
C CYS A 402 -6.17 -20.70 11.13
N ILE A 403 -5.70 -19.82 10.24
CA ILE A 403 -5.76 -18.36 10.45
C ILE A 403 -7.19 -17.88 10.62
N ALA A 404 -8.14 -18.35 9.81
CA ALA A 404 -9.55 -17.98 9.93
C ALA A 404 -10.15 -18.42 11.27
N VAL A 405 -9.76 -19.61 11.76
CA VAL A 405 -10.18 -20.11 13.08
C VAL A 405 -9.63 -19.21 14.19
N ASP A 406 -8.33 -18.86 14.17
CA ASP A 406 -7.72 -17.98 15.16
C ASP A 406 -8.37 -16.59 15.14
N MET A 407 -8.53 -15.99 13.95
CA MET A 407 -9.17 -14.69 13.81
C MET A 407 -10.58 -14.66 14.39
N LEU A 408 -11.39 -15.66 14.06
CA LEU A 408 -12.75 -15.75 14.58
C LEU A 408 -12.77 -15.99 16.09
N HIS A 409 -11.87 -16.82 16.58
CA HIS A 409 -11.71 -17.08 18.01
C HIS A 409 -11.29 -15.80 18.77
N TYR A 410 -10.31 -15.05 18.30
CA TYR A 410 -9.90 -13.78 18.92
C TYR A 410 -11.01 -12.74 18.93
N LEU A 411 -11.78 -12.64 17.84
CA LEU A 411 -12.94 -11.76 17.81
C LEU A 411 -14.03 -12.18 18.81
N THR A 412 -14.23 -13.50 19.04
CA THR A 412 -15.15 -13.94 20.08
C THR A 412 -14.66 -13.61 21.49
N LEU A 413 -13.34 -13.71 21.74
CA LEU A 413 -12.74 -13.24 22.99
C LEU A 413 -12.91 -11.73 23.20
N SER A 414 -12.90 -10.94 22.13
CA SER A 414 -13.12 -9.49 22.20
C SER A 414 -14.58 -9.08 22.37
N GLY A 415 -15.51 -10.03 22.44
CA GLY A 415 -16.94 -9.79 22.65
C GLY A 415 -17.81 -9.90 21.41
N LEU A 416 -17.27 -10.35 20.25
CA LEU A 416 -18.08 -10.63 19.07
C LEU A 416 -18.93 -11.89 19.32
N ILE A 417 -20.25 -11.75 19.20
CA ILE A 417 -21.19 -12.86 19.41
C ILE A 417 -21.64 -13.40 18.05
N ILE A 418 -21.29 -14.65 17.76
CA ILE A 418 -21.74 -15.38 16.58
C ILE A 418 -22.43 -16.67 17.07
N PRO A 419 -23.72 -16.88 16.74
CA PRO A 419 -24.43 -18.14 17.04
C PRO A 419 -23.69 -19.33 16.44
N GLU A 420 -23.66 -20.46 17.15
CA GLU A 420 -22.93 -21.67 16.72
C GLU A 420 -23.37 -22.14 15.31
N CYS A 421 -24.65 -22.00 14.97
CA CYS A 421 -25.19 -22.37 13.65
C CYS A 421 -24.59 -21.51 12.49
N TYR A 422 -24.02 -20.33 12.77
CA TYR A 422 -23.41 -19.45 11.76
C TYR A 422 -21.89 -19.58 11.68
N ILE A 423 -21.27 -20.17 12.69
CA ILE A 423 -19.80 -20.19 12.83
C ILE A 423 -19.11 -20.81 11.61
N GLY A 424 -19.62 -21.92 11.09
CA GLY A 424 -19.04 -22.59 9.94
C GLY A 424 -19.07 -21.74 8.68
N THR A 425 -20.21 -21.14 8.35
CA THR A 425 -20.36 -20.28 7.17
C THR A 425 -19.55 -18.98 7.30
N VAL A 426 -19.57 -18.36 8.49
CA VAL A 426 -18.78 -17.16 8.77
C VAL A 426 -17.28 -17.47 8.70
N GLY A 427 -16.84 -18.59 9.28
CA GLY A 427 -15.46 -19.02 9.19
C GLY A 427 -15.02 -19.32 7.76
N ALA A 428 -15.84 -20.02 6.98
CA ALA A 428 -15.58 -20.27 5.56
C ALA A 428 -15.49 -18.96 4.75
N SER A 429 -16.31 -17.96 5.09
CA SER A 429 -16.24 -16.64 4.44
C SER A 429 -14.93 -15.90 4.75
N LEU A 430 -14.38 -16.06 5.96
CA LEU A 430 -13.04 -15.54 6.30
C LEU A 430 -11.94 -16.21 5.49
N VAL A 431 -12.00 -17.53 5.28
CA VAL A 431 -11.07 -18.24 4.39
C VAL A 431 -11.13 -17.66 2.98
N ARG A 432 -12.35 -17.44 2.44
CA ARG A 432 -12.50 -16.79 1.13
C ARG A 432 -11.94 -15.38 1.10
N ILE A 433 -12.18 -14.56 2.11
CA ILE A 433 -11.62 -13.20 2.20
C ILE A 433 -10.09 -13.25 2.19
N LEU A 434 -9.47 -14.18 2.92
CA LEU A 434 -8.02 -14.39 2.93
C LEU A 434 -7.50 -14.75 1.53
N THR A 435 -8.14 -15.69 0.84
CA THR A 435 -7.74 -16.13 -0.50
C THR A 435 -7.93 -15.04 -1.55
N VAL A 436 -9.03 -14.26 -1.48
CA VAL A 436 -9.24 -13.10 -2.35
C VAL A 436 -8.15 -12.04 -2.13
N LEU A 437 -7.80 -11.74 -0.87
CA LEU A 437 -6.75 -10.76 -0.56
C LEU A 437 -5.37 -11.24 -1.00
N ASP A 438 -5.04 -12.51 -0.81
CA ASP A 438 -3.76 -13.06 -1.22
C ASP A 438 -3.54 -12.88 -2.73
N LEU A 439 -4.58 -13.12 -3.53
CA LEU A 439 -4.51 -13.04 -4.99
C LEU A 439 -4.62 -11.60 -5.52
N ASN A 440 -5.50 -10.77 -4.92
CA ASN A 440 -5.91 -9.47 -5.50
C ASN A 440 -5.36 -8.25 -4.77
N SER A 441 -4.81 -8.39 -3.55
CA SER A 441 -4.28 -7.23 -2.84
C SER A 441 -3.04 -6.65 -3.52
N ARG A 442 -2.91 -5.33 -3.43
CA ARG A 442 -1.80 -4.57 -4.02
C ARG A 442 -1.05 -3.82 -2.93
N LYS A 443 0.27 -3.84 -3.02
CA LYS A 443 1.13 -3.04 -2.16
C LYS A 443 1.17 -1.60 -2.67
N LEU A 444 1.02 -0.65 -1.76
CA LEU A 444 1.33 0.75 -2.00
C LEU A 444 2.75 1.00 -1.52
N ASN A 445 3.57 1.56 -2.39
CA ASN A 445 4.97 1.85 -2.08
C ASN A 445 5.17 3.35 -1.95
N VAL A 446 5.96 3.79 -0.98
CA VAL A 446 6.51 5.14 -0.94
C VAL A 446 7.79 5.13 -1.77
N ASN A 447 7.89 6.03 -2.73
CA ASN A 447 9.19 6.36 -3.30
C ASN A 447 9.83 7.32 -2.31
N ALA A 448 10.70 6.82 -1.44
CA ALA A 448 11.52 7.69 -0.63
C ALA A 448 12.35 8.58 -1.57
N PRO A 449 12.38 9.92 -1.40
CA PRO A 449 13.33 10.73 -2.13
C PRO A 449 14.72 10.21 -1.77
N SER A 450 15.40 9.62 -2.74
CA SER A 450 16.77 9.15 -2.55
C SER A 450 17.67 10.34 -2.31
N VAL A 451 18.12 10.52 -1.06
CA VAL A 451 19.15 11.51 -0.68
C VAL A 451 20.54 11.07 -1.15
N SER A 452 20.67 9.98 -1.88
CA SER A 452 21.97 9.53 -2.40
C SER A 452 21.96 9.44 -3.92
N TYR A 453 22.70 10.30 -4.54
CA TYR A 453 22.98 10.43 -5.97
C TYR A 453 23.77 9.25 -6.58
N ARG A 454 23.89 8.11 -5.92
CA ARG A 454 24.82 7.05 -6.35
C ARG A 454 24.36 5.61 -6.18
N ILE A 455 23.09 5.25 -6.25
CA ILE A 455 22.73 3.85 -6.50
C ILE A 455 21.40 3.77 -7.26
N ASP A 456 21.42 3.15 -8.42
CA ASP A 456 20.33 2.88 -9.38
C ASP A 456 19.23 1.91 -8.89
N ARG A 457 18.90 1.93 -7.62
CA ARG A 457 17.77 1.20 -7.05
C ARG A 457 16.90 2.17 -6.27
N GLN A 458 15.83 2.62 -6.90
CA GLN A 458 14.67 3.17 -6.18
C GLN A 458 14.12 2.05 -5.29
N LEU A 459 14.56 2.01 -4.05
CA LEU A 459 13.98 1.16 -3.01
C LEU A 459 12.62 1.73 -2.63
N SER A 460 11.59 1.36 -3.40
CA SER A 460 10.21 1.64 -3.04
C SER A 460 9.80 0.71 -1.90
N THR A 461 9.65 1.25 -0.69
CA THR A 461 9.20 0.47 0.46
C THR A 461 7.67 0.40 0.49
N PRO A 462 7.07 -0.80 0.60
CA PRO A 462 5.63 -0.92 0.73
C PRO A 462 5.18 -0.39 2.10
N PHE A 463 4.18 0.49 2.11
CA PHE A 463 3.63 1.07 3.33
C PHE A 463 2.20 0.63 3.62
N ALA A 464 1.42 0.26 2.62
CA ALA A 464 0.06 -0.20 2.79
C ALA A 464 -0.30 -1.36 1.86
N LEU A 465 -1.31 -2.14 2.26
CA LEU A 465 -2.03 -3.11 1.44
C LEU A 465 -3.41 -2.56 1.09
N THR A 466 -3.84 -2.80 -0.14
CA THR A 466 -5.12 -2.30 -0.66
C THR A 466 -5.76 -3.32 -1.57
N LEU A 467 -7.09 -3.31 -1.62
CA LEU A 467 -7.89 -4.10 -2.57
C LEU A 467 -8.73 -3.15 -3.43
N TYR A 468 -8.49 -3.16 -4.73
CA TYR A 468 -9.22 -2.38 -5.73
C TYR A 468 -10.09 -3.32 -6.59
N PRO A 469 -11.37 -3.47 -6.32
CA PRO A 469 -12.22 -4.43 -7.03
C PRO A 469 -12.30 -4.17 -8.53
N THR A 470 -12.39 -2.92 -8.95
CA THR A 470 -12.47 -2.59 -10.39
C THR A 470 -11.13 -2.80 -11.10
N ILE A 471 -10.01 -2.43 -10.47
CA ILE A 471 -8.68 -2.65 -11.06
C ILE A 471 -8.35 -4.15 -11.15
N SER A 472 -8.90 -4.97 -10.25
CA SER A 472 -8.76 -6.43 -10.30
C SER A 472 -9.44 -7.08 -11.52
N LEU A 473 -10.25 -6.34 -12.28
CA LEU A 473 -10.84 -6.80 -13.54
C LEU A 473 -9.86 -6.77 -14.74
N PHE A 474 -8.73 -6.05 -14.61
CA PHE A 474 -7.72 -6.02 -15.66
C PHE A 474 -6.82 -7.25 -15.58
N ASN A 475 -6.80 -8.02 -16.64
CA ASN A 475 -5.94 -9.20 -16.75
C ASN A 475 -4.46 -8.82 -16.93
N HIS A 476 -3.60 -9.81 -16.71
CA HIS A 476 -2.16 -9.67 -16.85
C HIS A 476 -1.69 -9.80 -18.30
N SER A 477 -0.74 -8.94 -18.68
CA SER A 477 0.22 -9.19 -19.76
C SER A 477 1.63 -8.80 -19.30
N CYS A 478 2.64 -9.56 -19.71
CA CYS A 478 4.04 -9.19 -19.52
C CYS A 478 4.43 -7.94 -20.33
N ASP A 479 3.59 -7.56 -21.29
CA ASP A 479 3.58 -6.32 -22.05
C ASP A 479 2.24 -5.60 -21.82
N ALA A 480 2.17 -4.84 -20.76
CA ALA A 480 0.96 -4.14 -20.36
C ALA A 480 0.72 -2.89 -21.21
N ASN A 481 -0.52 -2.69 -21.69
CA ASN A 481 -0.91 -1.51 -22.45
C ASN A 481 -1.51 -0.38 -21.58
N ILE A 482 -1.83 -0.69 -20.32
CA ILE A 482 -2.18 0.32 -19.32
C ILE A 482 -1.25 0.22 -18.11
N LYS A 483 -0.94 1.34 -17.52
CA LYS A 483 -0.15 1.42 -16.30
C LYS A 483 -0.81 2.35 -15.29
N ARG A 484 -0.44 2.15 -14.03
CA ARG A 484 -0.81 3.06 -12.96
C ARG A 484 -0.15 4.41 -13.17
N SER A 485 -0.94 5.46 -13.10
CA SER A 485 -0.51 6.84 -12.98
C SER A 485 -0.75 7.28 -11.54
N GLY A 486 0.11 8.07 -10.99
CA GLY A 486 -0.07 8.63 -9.66
C GLY A 486 0.75 7.98 -8.55
N GLU A 487 1.24 8.82 -7.65
CA GLU A 487 1.80 8.48 -6.34
C GLU A 487 0.86 8.91 -5.22
N ILE A 488 0.73 8.14 -4.37
CA ILE A 488 0.94 7.56 -3.05
C ILE A 488 0.34 8.36 -1.89
N SER A 489 -0.10 9.60 -1.99
CA SER A 489 -0.81 10.23 -0.87
C SER A 489 -2.31 9.96 -0.92
N ASP A 490 -2.82 9.61 -2.10
CA ASP A 490 -4.22 9.28 -2.28
C ASP A 490 -4.43 7.79 -2.46
N ARG A 491 -5.39 7.26 -1.70
CA ARG A 491 -5.90 5.89 -1.86
C ARG A 491 -6.52 5.64 -3.24
N ILE A 492 -6.76 6.70 -4.02
CA ILE A 492 -7.31 6.63 -5.39
C ILE A 492 -6.24 6.08 -6.35
N ARG A 493 -6.66 5.20 -7.24
CA ARG A 493 -5.83 4.67 -8.31
C ARG A 493 -6.33 5.13 -9.66
N VAL A 494 -5.42 5.74 -10.41
CA VAL A 494 -5.64 6.15 -11.80
C VAL A 494 -4.89 5.19 -12.71
N MET A 495 -5.57 4.63 -13.71
CA MET A 495 -4.98 3.79 -14.74
C MET A 495 -5.01 4.52 -16.07
N LYS A 496 -3.86 4.66 -16.72
CA LYS A 496 -3.70 5.33 -18.03
C LYS A 496 -3.20 4.37 -19.09
N ALA A 497 -3.66 4.58 -20.32
CA ALA A 497 -3.05 3.96 -21.48
C ALA A 497 -1.61 4.50 -21.65
N VAL A 498 -0.67 3.62 -21.94
CA VAL A 498 0.74 3.98 -22.20
C VAL A 498 1.14 3.83 -23.66
N GLN A 499 0.29 3.16 -24.44
CA GLN A 499 0.42 2.97 -25.87
C GLN A 499 -0.97 3.00 -26.53
N PRO A 500 -1.09 3.11 -27.85
CA PRO A 500 -2.37 3.01 -28.53
C PRO A 500 -3.06 1.68 -28.23
N ILE A 501 -4.37 1.72 -27.98
CA ILE A 501 -5.20 0.54 -27.74
C ILE A 501 -6.37 0.59 -28.74
N PRO A 502 -6.29 -0.15 -29.85
CA PRO A 502 -7.35 -0.19 -30.85
C PRO A 502 -8.66 -0.75 -30.30
N LYS A 503 -9.77 -0.34 -30.87
CA LYS A 503 -11.10 -0.91 -30.60
C LYS A 503 -11.06 -2.45 -30.65
N GLY A 504 -11.70 -3.10 -29.69
CA GLY A 504 -11.75 -4.57 -29.57
C GLY A 504 -10.54 -5.17 -28.83
N THR A 505 -9.49 -4.40 -28.57
CA THR A 505 -8.30 -4.88 -27.84
C THR A 505 -8.60 -4.96 -26.35
N GLN A 506 -8.11 -6.00 -25.69
CA GLN A 506 -8.17 -6.12 -24.23
C GLN A 506 -7.17 -5.18 -23.58
N LEU A 507 -7.60 -4.53 -22.48
CA LEU A 507 -6.73 -3.75 -21.63
C LEU A 507 -6.04 -4.65 -20.61
N TYR A 508 -4.71 -4.58 -20.56
CA TYR A 508 -3.86 -5.39 -19.70
C TYR A 508 -3.03 -4.53 -18.76
N CYS A 509 -3.00 -4.91 -17.48
CA CYS A 509 -2.01 -4.40 -16.54
C CYS A 509 -0.92 -5.43 -16.27
N THR A 510 0.17 -5.03 -15.61
CA THR A 510 1.17 -5.97 -15.11
C THR A 510 0.85 -6.39 -13.68
N TYR A 511 1.08 -7.68 -13.37
CA TYR A 511 1.05 -8.21 -12.01
C TYR A 511 2.43 -8.17 -11.32
N GLY A 512 3.30 -7.26 -11.78
CA GLY A 512 4.67 -7.11 -11.30
C GLY A 512 5.70 -7.89 -12.11
N ILE A 513 5.29 -8.52 -13.21
CA ILE A 513 6.13 -9.36 -14.05
C ILE A 513 6.13 -8.77 -15.47
N MET A 514 7.31 -8.34 -15.94
CA MET A 514 7.46 -7.65 -17.22
C MET A 514 8.53 -8.33 -18.07
N PHE A 515 8.30 -8.43 -19.38
CA PHE A 515 9.19 -9.16 -20.29
C PHE A 515 10.58 -8.50 -20.40
N HIS A 516 10.63 -7.17 -20.33
CA HIS A 516 11.88 -6.44 -20.45
C HIS A 516 12.79 -6.57 -19.21
N ILE A 517 12.26 -7.07 -18.07
CA ILE A 517 13.01 -7.28 -16.82
C ILE A 517 13.30 -8.77 -16.61
N HIS A 518 12.32 -9.63 -16.87
CA HIS A 518 12.38 -11.06 -16.52
C HIS A 518 12.40 -11.92 -17.79
N ASP A 519 13.21 -12.97 -17.82
CA ASP A 519 13.16 -13.98 -18.86
C ASP A 519 11.83 -14.77 -18.84
N LYS A 520 11.57 -15.51 -19.92
CA LYS A 520 10.32 -16.25 -20.08
C LYS A 520 10.08 -17.27 -18.98
N GLU A 521 11.13 -17.98 -18.57
CA GLU A 521 11.02 -19.03 -17.56
C GLU A 521 10.64 -18.47 -16.20
N SER A 522 11.30 -17.40 -15.77
CA SER A 522 10.96 -16.65 -14.55
C SER A 522 9.55 -16.10 -14.61
N ARG A 523 9.11 -15.55 -15.76
CA ARG A 523 7.74 -15.05 -15.93
C ARG A 523 6.71 -16.16 -15.76
N GLN A 524 6.91 -17.31 -16.41
CA GLN A 524 5.98 -18.45 -16.32
C GLN A 524 5.93 -19.02 -14.90
N ARG A 525 7.10 -19.16 -14.26
CA ARG A 525 7.18 -19.65 -12.88
C ARG A 525 6.37 -18.77 -11.94
N VAL A 526 6.57 -17.44 -11.95
CA VAL A 526 5.82 -16.53 -11.07
C VAL A 526 4.32 -16.52 -11.40
N CYS A 527 3.93 -16.55 -12.68
CA CYS A 527 2.52 -16.65 -13.06
C CYS A 527 1.87 -17.92 -12.53
N ASN A 528 2.58 -19.05 -12.62
CA ASN A 528 2.09 -20.35 -12.13
C ASN A 528 2.03 -20.37 -10.59
N ASP A 529 3.16 -20.08 -9.92
CA ASP A 529 3.32 -20.32 -8.48
C ASP A 529 2.53 -19.33 -7.62
N ARG A 530 2.37 -18.07 -8.10
CA ARG A 530 1.68 -17.04 -7.34
C ARG A 530 0.24 -16.80 -7.75
N PHE A 531 -0.05 -16.93 -9.05
CA PHE A 531 -1.34 -16.57 -9.60
C PHE A 531 -2.11 -17.77 -10.18
N ASN A 532 -1.52 -18.97 -10.14
CA ASN A 532 -2.11 -20.23 -10.59
C ASN A 532 -2.58 -20.20 -12.05
N PHE A 533 -1.82 -19.52 -12.95
CA PHE A 533 -2.10 -19.55 -14.39
C PHE A 533 -0.83 -19.56 -15.24
N LYS A 534 -0.93 -20.12 -16.44
CA LYS A 534 0.10 -20.04 -17.47
C LYS A 534 -0.14 -18.80 -18.34
N CYS A 535 0.87 -17.95 -18.48
CA CYS A 535 0.74 -16.73 -19.28
C CYS A 535 0.91 -17.02 -20.78
N TYR A 536 -0.07 -16.58 -21.58
CA TYR A 536 -0.09 -16.72 -23.04
C TYR A 536 -0.03 -15.36 -23.76
N CYS A 537 0.51 -14.33 -23.12
CA CYS A 537 0.73 -13.04 -23.79
C CYS A 537 1.78 -13.16 -24.88
N GLU A 538 1.80 -12.22 -25.82
CA GLU A 538 2.70 -12.23 -26.97
C GLU A 538 4.18 -12.38 -26.60
N PRO A 539 4.72 -11.63 -25.59
CA PRO A 539 6.08 -11.85 -25.12
C PRO A 539 6.38 -13.27 -24.64
N CYS A 540 5.39 -13.94 -24.06
CA CYS A 540 5.57 -15.32 -23.59
C CYS A 540 5.49 -16.34 -24.73
N ILE A 541 4.61 -16.13 -25.72
CA ILE A 541 4.51 -17.00 -26.89
C ILE A 541 5.76 -16.86 -27.74
N LYS A 542 6.15 -15.63 -28.08
CA LYS A 542 7.27 -15.34 -29.00
C LYS A 542 8.64 -15.29 -28.31
N ASN A 543 8.71 -15.55 -27.00
CA ASN A 543 9.95 -15.51 -26.21
C ASN A 543 10.73 -14.20 -26.40
N TRP A 544 10.06 -13.05 -26.20
CA TRP A 544 10.73 -11.75 -26.33
C TRP A 544 11.91 -11.62 -25.37
N PRO A 545 13.04 -11.03 -25.84
CA PRO A 545 14.25 -10.85 -25.05
C PRO A 545 14.03 -9.84 -23.91
N THR A 546 14.86 -9.93 -22.90
CA THR A 546 14.93 -8.89 -21.87
C THR A 546 15.58 -7.62 -22.40
N PHE A 547 15.36 -6.52 -21.71
CA PHE A 547 15.89 -5.19 -22.09
C PHE A 547 17.41 -5.20 -22.31
N LEU A 548 18.17 -5.90 -21.48
CA LEU A 548 19.63 -6.02 -21.62
C LEU A 548 20.07 -6.76 -22.89
N CYS A 549 19.22 -7.60 -23.43
CA CYS A 549 19.50 -8.36 -24.65
C CYS A 549 18.98 -7.68 -25.94
N MET A 550 18.33 -6.50 -25.81
CA MET A 550 17.87 -5.74 -26.99
C MET A 550 18.94 -4.76 -27.43
N GLU A 551 19.31 -4.84 -28.70
CA GLU A 551 20.28 -3.91 -29.29
C GLU A 551 19.61 -2.57 -29.68
N ILE A 552 20.36 -1.48 -29.53
CA ILE A 552 19.99 -0.15 -30.07
C ILE A 552 20.65 -0.02 -31.45
N LYS A 553 20.15 -0.72 -32.45
CA LYS A 553 20.64 -0.57 -33.81
C LYS A 553 19.50 -0.19 -34.74
N LEU A 554 19.62 0.97 -35.39
CA LEU A 554 18.67 1.39 -36.42
C LEU A 554 18.63 0.40 -37.58
N SER A 555 19.73 -0.31 -37.85
CA SER A 555 19.81 -1.40 -38.84
C SER A 555 18.97 -2.64 -38.49
N THR A 556 18.49 -2.74 -37.26
CA THR A 556 17.58 -3.83 -36.82
C THR A 556 16.10 -3.39 -36.82
N LEU A 557 15.79 -2.17 -37.31
CA LEU A 557 14.42 -1.70 -37.47
C LEU A 557 13.65 -2.62 -38.41
N ASN A 558 12.70 -3.35 -37.88
CA ASN A 558 11.77 -4.15 -38.65
C ASN A 558 10.52 -3.31 -38.96
N ILE A 559 10.58 -2.54 -40.02
CA ILE A 559 9.54 -1.60 -40.44
C ILE A 559 8.41 -2.35 -41.12
N LEU A 560 7.17 -2.06 -40.68
CA LEU A 560 5.95 -2.66 -41.21
C LEU A 560 5.47 -1.97 -42.51
N ASN A 561 5.79 -0.67 -42.64
CA ASN A 561 5.39 0.15 -43.78
C ASN A 561 6.62 0.83 -44.38
N SER A 562 7.08 0.34 -45.52
CA SER A 562 8.29 0.84 -46.19
C SER A 562 8.23 2.33 -46.59
N SER A 563 7.03 2.87 -46.85
CA SER A 563 6.86 4.31 -47.15
C SER A 563 7.16 5.23 -45.95
N MET A 564 7.24 4.69 -44.74
CA MET A 564 7.52 5.43 -43.51
C MET A 564 8.95 5.24 -42.99
N GLU A 565 9.80 4.50 -43.70
CA GLU A 565 11.13 4.11 -43.25
C GLU A 565 12.01 5.30 -42.89
N ASP A 566 12.14 6.26 -43.77
CA ASP A 566 12.95 7.47 -43.54
C ASP A 566 12.41 8.33 -42.39
N THR A 567 11.08 8.42 -42.31
CA THR A 567 10.40 9.16 -41.23
C THR A 567 10.66 8.51 -39.86
N VAL A 568 10.46 7.19 -39.77
CA VAL A 568 10.70 6.44 -38.53
C VAL A 568 12.16 6.47 -38.13
N ALA A 569 13.09 6.29 -39.08
CA ALA A 569 14.52 6.35 -38.82
C ALA A 569 14.95 7.74 -38.30
N SER A 570 14.47 8.81 -38.95
CA SER A 570 14.74 10.19 -38.53
C SER A 570 14.22 10.48 -37.12
N GLU A 571 12.98 10.07 -36.80
CA GLU A 571 12.41 10.27 -35.47
C GLU A 571 13.09 9.39 -34.41
N CYS A 572 13.57 8.20 -34.74
CA CYS A 572 14.37 7.38 -33.84
C CYS A 572 15.70 8.05 -33.47
N ILE A 573 16.39 8.68 -34.44
CA ILE A 573 17.63 9.43 -34.18
C ILE A 573 17.33 10.58 -33.22
N LYS A 574 16.31 11.40 -33.51
CA LYS A 574 15.90 12.51 -32.64
C LYS A 574 15.54 12.04 -31.23
N PHE A 575 14.88 10.88 -31.12
CA PHE A 575 14.51 10.33 -29.82
C PHE A 575 15.72 9.88 -29.01
N VAL A 576 16.75 9.29 -29.65
CA VAL A 576 18.01 8.93 -28.96
C VAL A 576 18.66 10.17 -28.39
N GLU A 577 18.88 11.23 -29.21
CA GLU A 577 19.43 12.51 -28.77
C GLU A 577 18.60 13.12 -27.62
N PHE A 578 17.27 13.12 -27.77
CA PHE A 578 16.35 13.59 -26.75
C PHE A 578 16.50 12.80 -25.42
N SER A 579 16.60 11.48 -25.50
CA SER A 579 16.67 10.61 -24.31
C SER A 579 17.98 10.76 -23.52
N GLU A 580 19.05 11.19 -24.19
CA GLU A 580 20.34 11.47 -23.54
C GLU A 580 20.38 12.85 -22.86
N LEU A 581 19.62 13.83 -23.37
CA LEU A 581 19.64 15.21 -22.90
C LEU A 581 18.60 15.52 -21.82
N VAL A 582 17.47 14.80 -21.80
CA VAL A 582 16.34 15.12 -20.92
C VAL A 582 16.37 14.30 -19.64
N GLU A 583 16.47 14.98 -18.50
CA GLU A 583 16.44 14.31 -17.20
C GLU A 583 15.04 13.75 -16.88
N PRO A 584 14.96 12.66 -16.11
CA PRO A 584 13.69 12.03 -15.73
C PRO A 584 12.64 12.98 -15.13
N LYS A 585 13.08 13.99 -14.38
CA LYS A 585 12.20 15.01 -13.77
C LYS A 585 11.45 15.87 -14.80
N ASP A 586 12.02 16.03 -15.99
CA ASP A 586 11.48 16.89 -17.05
C ASP A 586 10.61 16.13 -18.06
N HIS A 587 10.50 14.80 -17.96
CA HIS A 587 9.68 13.98 -18.87
C HIS A 587 8.23 14.45 -18.95
N VAL A 588 7.67 15.03 -17.88
CA VAL A 588 6.28 15.53 -17.84
C VAL A 588 6.03 16.61 -18.91
N GLN A 589 7.03 17.50 -19.12
CA GLN A 589 6.92 18.62 -20.09
C GLN A 589 6.92 18.11 -21.54
N HIS A 590 7.42 16.89 -21.75
CA HIS A 590 7.58 16.28 -23.06
C HIS A 590 6.57 15.16 -23.37
N LEU A 591 5.53 14.99 -22.55
CA LEU A 591 4.53 13.92 -22.74
C LEU A 591 3.91 13.92 -24.13
N ASN A 592 3.60 15.09 -24.70
CA ASN A 592 3.02 15.17 -26.04
C ASN A 592 3.96 14.61 -27.12
N TYR A 593 5.26 14.90 -27.02
CA TYR A 593 6.27 14.32 -27.90
C TYR A 593 6.36 12.80 -27.71
N LEU A 594 6.45 12.33 -26.48
CA LEU A 594 6.51 10.90 -26.17
C LEU A 594 5.28 10.15 -26.67
N TYR A 595 4.09 10.73 -26.54
CA TYR A 595 2.85 10.13 -27.07
C TYR A 595 2.83 10.09 -28.61
N SER A 596 3.36 11.12 -29.26
CA SER A 596 3.46 11.14 -30.72
C SER A 596 4.44 10.09 -31.21
N PHE A 597 5.61 10.00 -30.57
CA PHE A 597 6.64 9.04 -30.92
C PHE A 597 6.19 7.59 -30.70
N ILE A 598 5.55 7.28 -29.55
CA ILE A 598 5.05 5.92 -29.29
C ILE A 598 3.96 5.52 -30.29
N LYS A 599 3.10 6.45 -30.73
CA LYS A 599 2.10 6.20 -31.79
C LYS A 599 2.75 5.88 -33.13
N LEU A 600 3.79 6.65 -33.51
CA LEU A 600 4.56 6.40 -34.72
C LEU A 600 5.18 5.01 -34.71
N LEU A 601 5.86 4.64 -33.63
CA LEU A 601 6.48 3.32 -33.49
C LEU A 601 5.43 2.19 -33.46
N TYR A 602 4.33 2.37 -32.75
CA TYR A 602 3.25 1.38 -32.66
C TYR A 602 2.67 1.04 -34.04
N ALA A 603 2.51 2.04 -34.90
CA ALA A 603 1.92 1.85 -36.23
C ALA A 603 2.90 1.25 -37.25
N ASN A 604 4.21 1.49 -37.07
CA ASN A 604 5.18 1.27 -38.15
C ASN A 604 6.32 0.32 -37.82
N VAL A 605 6.51 -0.07 -36.54
CA VAL A 605 7.67 -0.89 -36.13
C VAL A 605 7.19 -2.16 -35.44
N ARG A 606 7.78 -3.30 -35.84
CA ARG A 606 7.50 -4.59 -35.19
C ARG A 606 8.21 -4.69 -33.86
N ARG A 607 7.48 -5.10 -32.82
CA ARG A 607 8.01 -5.30 -31.48
C ARG A 607 8.53 -6.75 -31.29
N PRO A 608 9.49 -7.00 -30.36
CA PRO A 608 10.06 -6.02 -29.43
C PRO A 608 11.10 -5.12 -30.11
N PHE A 609 11.16 -3.87 -29.68
CA PHE A 609 12.13 -2.87 -30.16
C PHE A 609 12.60 -1.97 -29.00
N ARG A 610 13.91 -1.77 -28.88
CA ARG A 610 14.52 -1.13 -27.71
C ARG A 610 13.98 0.28 -27.46
N LEU A 611 13.94 1.15 -28.48
CA LEU A 611 13.49 2.53 -28.31
C LEU A 611 11.99 2.63 -27.99
N TYR A 612 11.20 1.62 -28.38
CA TYR A 612 9.81 1.52 -27.96
C TYR A 612 9.71 1.36 -26.44
N GLU A 613 10.53 0.48 -25.86
CA GLU A 613 10.55 0.21 -24.41
C GLU A 613 11.14 1.40 -23.63
N ASP A 614 12.16 2.08 -24.18
CA ASP A 614 12.71 3.31 -23.58
C ASP A 614 11.63 4.41 -23.53
N CYS A 615 10.87 4.61 -24.62
CA CYS A 615 9.77 5.56 -24.65
C CYS A 615 8.66 5.20 -23.63
N LEU A 616 8.26 3.92 -23.52
CA LEU A 616 7.30 3.47 -22.50
C LEU A 616 7.79 3.72 -21.07
N LYS A 617 9.11 3.57 -20.84
CA LYS A 617 9.73 3.85 -19.54
C LYS A 617 9.64 5.35 -19.23
N MET A 618 9.96 6.22 -20.21
CA MET A 618 9.89 7.68 -20.05
C MET A 618 8.44 8.14 -19.79
N ILE A 619 7.46 7.64 -20.54
CA ILE A 619 6.03 7.91 -20.32
C ILE A 619 5.62 7.48 -18.90
N SER A 620 6.04 6.30 -18.47
CA SER A 620 5.71 5.79 -17.14
C SER A 620 6.31 6.66 -16.01
N ASN A 621 7.55 7.14 -16.19
CA ASN A 621 8.20 8.06 -15.26
C ASN A 621 7.46 9.40 -15.23
N ALA A 622 7.09 9.95 -16.40
CA ALA A 622 6.34 11.19 -16.50
C ALA A 622 4.98 11.10 -15.79
N HIS A 623 4.27 10.00 -15.97
CA HIS A 623 3.00 9.76 -15.27
C HIS A 623 3.16 9.68 -13.75
N SER A 624 4.28 9.13 -13.27
CA SER A 624 4.57 9.05 -11.83
C SER A 624 4.90 10.44 -11.24
N ILE A 625 5.58 11.30 -11.98
CA ILE A 625 5.99 12.64 -11.54
C ILE A 625 4.82 13.63 -11.58
N SER A 626 4.00 13.56 -12.64
CA SER A 626 2.85 14.46 -12.85
C SER A 626 1.89 14.52 -11.66
N THR A 627 1.78 13.43 -10.92
CA THR A 627 0.90 13.32 -9.76
C THR A 627 1.52 13.79 -8.45
N LYS A 628 2.85 13.89 -8.34
CA LYS A 628 3.50 14.54 -7.18
C LYS A 628 3.08 15.99 -7.02
N ASN A 629 2.87 16.68 -8.13
CA ASN A 629 2.46 18.09 -8.13
C ASN A 629 0.96 18.29 -7.83
N THR A 630 0.14 17.23 -7.86
CA THR A 630 -1.32 17.28 -7.63
C THR A 630 -1.70 17.18 -6.16
N ILE A 631 -0.80 16.68 -5.32
CA ILE A 631 -1.08 16.31 -3.93
C ILE A 631 -1.16 17.51 -2.97
N SER A 632 -0.58 18.64 -3.33
CA SER A 632 -0.61 19.84 -2.49
C SER A 632 -1.93 20.64 -2.54
N LEU A 633 -2.93 20.21 -3.33
CA LEU A 633 -4.15 20.98 -3.60
C LEU A 633 -5.45 20.41 -3.00
N TYR A 634 -5.41 19.25 -2.33
CA TYR A 634 -6.58 18.76 -1.60
C TYR A 634 -6.50 19.14 -0.12
N GLU A 635 -6.67 20.40 0.18
CA GLU A 635 -7.26 20.84 1.45
C GLU A 635 -8.77 20.63 1.32
N HIS A 636 -9.30 19.71 2.09
CA HIS A 636 -10.74 19.58 2.26
C HIS A 636 -11.26 20.77 3.07
N PRO A 637 -12.46 21.32 2.72
CA PRO A 637 -13.12 22.33 3.53
C PRO A 637 -13.53 21.82 4.92
#